data_07669fbc2719aa13ee5cb445eb58f592
#
_entry.id   07669fbc2719aa13ee5cb445eb58f592
#
_cell.length_a   1.000
_cell.length_b   1.000
_cell.length_c   1.000
_cell.angle_alpha   90.00
_cell.angle_beta   90.00
_cell.angle_gamma   90.00
#
_symmetry.space_group_name_H-M   'P 1'
#
loop_
_entity.id
_entity.type
_entity.pdbx_description
1 polymer ?
#
loop_
_entity_poly.entity_id
_entity_poly.type
_entity_poly.pdbx_seq_one_letter_code
_entity_poly.pdbx_strand_id
1 'polypeptide(L)'
;MKKYIPSLLALLICVPATVFASSPIFTYFFQQINQLNAEVDQLNDRVTANEIAISDNQARINDIRSINVYVDGFRRGALMEPLGGNFINAATIRILLDSEYLALLSTAGDGLREVRLSYQSTNCTGQPYLAIADMNPVAARQGLVIWNDTPAPDTLYYAQAGTVIENITPESSTLGGVCSTASGAITDAVKVHINEPAITGVTQSDFIGEVSIGF
;
A
#
# COMPACT_ATOMS: atom_id res chain seq x y z
N MET A 1 -5.22 19.05 23.34
CA MET A 1 -6.52 19.53 23.82
C MET A 1 -6.57 19.55 25.35
N LYS A 2 -5.89 20.53 26.01
CA LYS A 2 -5.76 20.61 27.47
C LYS A 2 -6.20 22.01 27.96
N LYS A 3 -7.48 22.40 27.86
CA LYS A 3 -7.81 23.78 28.32
C LYS A 3 -9.21 24.05 28.87
N TYR A 4 -10.05 23.09 29.23
CA TYR A 4 -11.43 23.43 29.64
C TYR A 4 -11.98 22.78 30.93
N ILE A 5 -11.14 22.20 31.79
CA ILE A 5 -11.62 21.60 33.06
C ILE A 5 -11.47 22.47 34.29
N PRO A 6 -10.64 23.54 34.36
CA PRO A 6 -10.50 24.29 35.63
C PRO A 6 -11.67 25.23 35.96
N SER A 7 -12.55 25.58 35.02
CA SER A 7 -13.56 26.63 35.26
C SER A 7 -14.82 26.16 35.99
N LEU A 8 -15.12 24.86 36.03
CA LEU A 8 -16.31 24.36 36.73
C LEU A 8 -16.07 24.13 38.23
N LEU A 9 -14.84 23.99 38.65
CA LEU A 9 -14.48 23.77 40.06
C LEU A 9 -14.49 25.06 40.89
N ALA A 10 -14.40 26.24 40.25
CA ALA A 10 -14.31 27.51 40.91
C ALA A 10 -15.69 28.05 41.38
N LEU A 11 -16.81 27.52 40.88
CA LEU A 11 -18.13 28.03 41.26
C LEU A 11 -18.73 27.38 42.52
N LEU A 12 -18.12 26.33 43.05
CA LEU A 12 -18.62 25.58 44.20
C LEU A 12 -18.02 26.05 45.55
N ILE A 13 -17.15 27.06 45.58
CA ILE A 13 -16.33 27.42 46.75
C ILE A 13 -16.99 28.52 47.62
N CYS A 14 -18.17 29.06 47.26
CA CYS A 14 -18.80 30.15 48.03
C CYS A 14 -19.91 29.71 49.01
N VAL A 15 -19.98 28.41 49.36
CA VAL A 15 -20.89 27.94 50.41
C VAL A 15 -20.07 27.66 51.66
N PRO A 16 -20.47 28.17 52.87
CA PRO A 16 -19.66 27.97 54.07
C PRO A 16 -19.42 26.49 54.34
N ALA A 17 -18.16 26.11 54.39
CA ALA A 17 -17.67 24.75 54.42
C ALA A 17 -18.14 23.88 55.59
N THR A 18 -18.76 24.52 56.59
CA THR A 18 -19.16 23.85 57.84
C THR A 18 -20.52 23.14 57.77
N VAL A 19 -21.34 23.41 56.76
CA VAL A 19 -22.69 22.82 56.63
C VAL A 19 -22.70 21.57 55.75
N PHE A 20 -21.73 21.42 54.89
CA PHE A 20 -21.72 20.34 53.89
C PHE A 20 -20.84 19.13 54.24
N ALA A 21 -19.89 19.28 55.21
CA ALA A 21 -18.93 18.24 55.55
C ALA A 21 -19.57 16.99 56.24
N SER A 22 -20.82 17.06 56.69
CA SER A 22 -21.51 15.96 57.39
C SER A 22 -22.63 15.31 56.59
N SER A 23 -22.85 15.69 55.34
CA SER A 23 -23.87 15.05 54.51
C SER A 23 -23.33 13.78 53.86
N PRO A 24 -23.92 12.59 54.11
CA PRO A 24 -23.50 11.34 53.47
C PRO A 24 -23.49 11.41 51.94
N ILE A 25 -24.31 12.29 51.36
CA ILE A 25 -24.39 12.50 49.90
C ILE A 25 -23.12 13.14 49.36
N PHE A 26 -22.55 14.14 50.07
CA PHE A 26 -21.28 14.78 49.63
C PHE A 26 -20.10 13.83 49.75
N THR A 27 -20.02 13.05 50.83
CA THR A 27 -18.98 12.03 50.99
C THR A 27 -19.04 11.01 49.84
N TYR A 28 -20.24 10.57 49.45
CA TYR A 28 -20.45 9.66 48.31
C TYR A 28 -19.99 10.31 46.99
N PHE A 29 -20.36 11.59 46.75
CA PHE A 29 -19.94 12.30 45.55
C PHE A 29 -18.43 12.45 45.43
N PHE A 30 -17.76 12.79 46.56
CA PHE A 30 -16.28 12.90 46.59
C PHE A 30 -15.62 11.55 46.34
N GLN A 31 -16.17 10.46 46.85
CA GLN A 31 -15.66 9.11 46.57
C GLN A 31 -15.80 8.77 45.10
N GLN A 32 -16.93 9.08 44.46
CA GLN A 32 -17.14 8.82 43.03
C GLN A 32 -16.20 9.68 42.17
N ILE A 33 -15.97 10.94 42.52
CA ILE A 33 -15.00 11.82 41.82
C ILE A 33 -13.59 11.26 41.93
N ASN A 34 -13.17 10.81 43.12
CA ASN A 34 -11.85 10.22 43.28
C ASN A 34 -11.69 8.92 42.50
N GLN A 35 -12.74 8.07 42.45
CA GLN A 35 -12.73 6.88 41.66
C GLN A 35 -12.63 7.18 40.14
N LEU A 36 -13.42 8.15 39.65
CA LEU A 36 -13.34 8.59 38.25
C LEU A 36 -11.98 9.17 37.91
N ASN A 37 -11.37 9.94 38.79
CA ASN A 37 -10.01 10.45 38.57
C ASN A 37 -8.98 9.31 38.48
N ALA A 38 -9.07 8.30 39.32
CA ALA A 38 -8.20 7.13 39.25
C ALA A 38 -8.40 6.33 37.97
N GLU A 39 -9.65 6.20 37.48
CA GLU A 39 -9.95 5.56 36.20
C GLU A 39 -9.41 6.36 34.99
N VAL A 40 -9.50 7.71 35.08
CA VAL A 40 -8.92 8.60 34.02
C VAL A 40 -7.41 8.49 34.02
N ASP A 41 -6.74 8.45 35.15
CA ASP A 41 -5.29 8.27 35.23
C ASP A 41 -4.88 6.92 34.63
N GLN A 42 -5.60 5.85 34.99
CA GLN A 42 -5.35 4.52 34.42
C GLN A 42 -5.57 4.46 32.90
N LEU A 43 -6.59 5.17 32.38
CA LEU A 43 -6.82 5.29 30.96
C LEU A 43 -5.68 6.06 30.26
N ASN A 44 -5.20 7.14 30.85
CA ASN A 44 -4.07 7.91 30.32
C ASN A 44 -2.80 7.06 30.25
N ASP A 45 -2.51 6.25 31.27
CA ASP A 45 -1.37 5.32 31.26
C ASP A 45 -1.49 4.29 30.14
N ARG A 46 -2.70 3.73 29.92
CA ARG A 46 -2.96 2.79 28.83
C ARG A 46 -2.83 3.44 27.44
N VAL A 47 -3.29 4.67 27.28
CA VAL A 47 -3.12 5.44 26.03
C VAL A 47 -1.64 5.66 25.74
N THR A 48 -0.87 6.09 26.75
CA THR A 48 0.58 6.30 26.61
C THR A 48 1.30 4.98 26.24
N ALA A 49 0.96 3.87 26.89
CA ALA A 49 1.53 2.57 26.56
C ALA A 49 1.21 2.13 25.12
N ASN A 50 -0.02 2.37 24.67
CA ASN A 50 -0.42 2.07 23.29
C ASN A 50 0.31 2.95 22.27
N GLU A 51 0.51 4.24 22.55
CA GLU A 51 1.28 5.15 21.67
C GLU A 51 2.72 4.67 21.51
N ILE A 52 3.37 4.21 22.58
CA ILE A 52 4.72 3.63 22.53
C ILE A 52 4.70 2.36 21.69
N ALA A 53 3.75 1.44 21.90
CA ALA A 53 3.66 0.20 21.16
C ALA A 53 3.40 0.43 19.66
N ILE A 54 2.61 1.45 19.29
CA ILE A 54 2.39 1.86 17.90
C ILE A 54 3.69 2.38 17.28
N SER A 55 4.44 3.22 18.01
CA SER A 55 5.73 3.74 17.56
C SER A 55 6.75 2.62 17.32
N ASP A 56 6.85 1.67 18.25
CA ASP A 56 7.75 0.51 18.14
C ASP A 56 7.36 -0.39 16.96
N ASN A 57 6.06 -0.64 16.77
CA ASN A 57 5.59 -1.41 15.63
C ASN A 57 5.86 -0.70 14.31
N GLN A 58 5.73 0.63 14.26
CA GLN A 58 6.07 1.42 13.09
C GLN A 58 7.56 1.35 12.75
N ALA A 59 8.43 1.42 13.77
CA ALA A 59 9.88 1.25 13.60
C ALA A 59 10.22 -0.15 13.05
N ARG A 60 9.60 -1.21 13.59
CA ARG A 60 9.77 -2.58 13.12
C ARG A 60 9.26 -2.79 11.69
N ILE A 61 8.13 -2.18 11.33
CA ILE A 61 7.60 -2.21 9.95
C ILE A 61 8.58 -1.52 9.00
N ASN A 62 9.17 -0.42 9.40
CA ASN A 62 10.17 0.29 8.59
C ASN A 62 11.46 -0.51 8.45
N ASP A 63 11.86 -1.27 9.47
CA ASP A 63 13.03 -2.16 9.44
C ASP A 63 12.82 -3.38 8.52
N ILE A 64 11.63 -3.97 8.54
CA ILE A 64 11.24 -5.05 7.62
C ILE A 64 11.20 -4.57 6.14
N ARG A 65 10.94 -3.29 5.90
CA ARG A 65 11.00 -2.68 4.55
C ARG A 65 12.42 -2.50 4.00
N SER A 66 13.43 -2.88 4.74
CA SER A 66 14.84 -2.67 4.36
C SER A 66 15.43 -3.74 3.44
N ILE A 67 14.68 -4.78 3.08
CA ILE A 67 15.15 -5.73 2.06
C ILE A 67 15.04 -5.06 0.70
N ASN A 68 16.19 -4.74 0.12
CA ASN A 68 16.27 -4.04 -1.15
C ASN A 68 16.61 -5.00 -2.30
N VAL A 69 16.13 -4.67 -3.47
CA VAL A 69 16.46 -5.36 -4.71
C VAL A 69 17.37 -4.45 -5.53
N TYR A 70 18.45 -5.04 -6.01
CA TYR A 70 19.47 -4.40 -6.83
C TYR A 70 19.53 -5.08 -8.19
N VAL A 71 19.77 -4.30 -9.24
CA VAL A 71 20.09 -4.76 -10.59
C VAL A 71 21.42 -4.13 -10.97
N ASP A 72 22.42 -4.93 -11.29
CA ASP A 72 23.81 -4.51 -11.54
C ASP A 72 24.37 -3.62 -10.42
N GLY A 73 24.02 -3.92 -9.16
CA GLY A 73 24.45 -3.17 -7.98
C GLY A 73 23.69 -1.85 -7.74
N PHE A 74 22.77 -1.45 -8.60
CA PHE A 74 21.92 -0.28 -8.40
C PHE A 74 20.62 -0.69 -7.71
N ARG A 75 20.27 0.00 -6.62
CA ARG A 75 19.01 -0.20 -5.93
C ARG A 75 17.83 0.16 -6.85
N ARG A 76 16.86 -0.76 -6.99
CA ARG A 76 15.66 -0.57 -7.83
C ARG A 76 14.38 -0.47 -7.03
N GLY A 77 14.40 -0.89 -5.78
CA GLY A 77 13.25 -0.79 -4.90
C GLY A 77 13.34 -1.72 -3.70
N ALA A 78 12.26 -1.79 -2.95
CA ALA A 78 12.10 -2.70 -1.83
C ALA A 78 11.44 -4.01 -2.26
N LEU A 79 11.95 -5.13 -1.76
CA LEU A 79 11.29 -6.43 -1.94
C LEU A 79 9.95 -6.42 -1.19
N MET A 80 8.87 -6.70 -1.91
CA MET A 80 7.57 -6.87 -1.31
C MET A 80 7.37 -8.33 -0.93
N GLU A 81 7.27 -8.64 0.36
CA GLU A 81 6.80 -9.95 0.78
C GLU A 81 5.36 -10.15 0.29
N PRO A 82 5.06 -11.35 -0.25
CA PRO A 82 3.70 -11.67 -0.62
C PRO A 82 2.84 -11.72 0.65
N LEU A 83 1.88 -10.82 0.79
CA LEU A 83 0.81 -10.96 1.76
C LEU A 83 -0.03 -12.19 1.38
N GLY A 84 0.37 -13.36 1.87
CA GLY A 84 -0.47 -14.54 1.93
C GLY A 84 -0.66 -15.34 0.65
N GLY A 85 0.38 -15.61 -0.12
CA GLY A 85 0.28 -16.53 -1.27
C GLY A 85 1.64 -16.86 -1.89
N ASN A 86 1.75 -18.04 -2.48
CA ASN A 86 2.95 -18.61 -3.11
C ASN A 86 3.41 -17.81 -4.37
N PHE A 87 3.77 -16.54 -4.24
CA PHE A 87 4.13 -15.67 -5.35
C PHE A 87 5.63 -15.54 -5.62
N ILE A 88 6.47 -16.22 -4.86
CA ILE A 88 7.84 -16.46 -5.29
C ILE A 88 7.78 -17.72 -6.16
N ASN A 89 7.34 -17.54 -7.39
CA ASN A 89 7.83 -18.45 -8.42
C ASN A 89 9.34 -18.22 -8.46
N ALA A 90 10.14 -19.25 -8.48
CA ALA A 90 11.62 -19.15 -8.46
C ALA A 90 12.20 -18.22 -9.57
N ALA A 91 11.37 -17.76 -10.49
CA ALA A 91 11.73 -16.92 -11.62
C ALA A 91 11.27 -15.44 -11.53
N THR A 92 10.48 -15.05 -10.53
CA THR A 92 9.92 -13.67 -10.48
C THR A 92 9.80 -13.18 -9.06
N ILE A 93 10.22 -11.95 -8.81
CA ILE A 93 10.04 -11.24 -7.55
C ILE A 93 9.20 -9.98 -7.75
N ARG A 94 8.46 -9.59 -6.73
CA ARG A 94 7.72 -8.34 -6.71
C ARG A 94 8.53 -7.29 -5.97
N ILE A 95 8.68 -6.13 -6.57
CA ILE A 95 9.38 -4.98 -5.99
C ILE A 95 8.46 -3.77 -5.94
N LEU A 96 8.61 -2.97 -4.89
CA LEU A 96 8.06 -1.63 -4.79
C LEU A 96 9.17 -0.65 -5.17
N LEU A 97 8.98 0.04 -6.27
CA LEU A 97 9.90 1.08 -6.75
C LEU A 97 9.89 2.29 -5.83
N ASP A 98 10.92 3.12 -5.88
CA ASP A 98 10.99 4.37 -5.10
C ASP A 98 9.90 5.38 -5.51
N SER A 99 9.36 5.23 -6.71
CA SER A 99 8.20 5.97 -7.22
C SER A 99 6.84 5.44 -6.76
N GLU A 100 6.83 4.50 -5.81
CA GLU A 100 5.63 3.85 -5.25
C GLU A 100 4.86 2.93 -6.23
N TYR A 101 5.42 2.64 -7.41
CA TYR A 101 4.87 1.66 -8.34
C TYR A 101 5.36 0.25 -8.02
N LEU A 102 4.46 -0.74 -8.19
CA LEU A 102 4.85 -2.15 -8.15
C LEU A 102 5.41 -2.59 -9.50
N ALA A 103 6.42 -3.44 -9.47
CA ALA A 103 6.95 -4.09 -10.66
C ALA A 103 7.19 -5.58 -10.41
N LEU A 104 7.09 -6.40 -11.47
CA LEU A 104 7.43 -7.82 -11.45
C LEU A 104 8.77 -8.00 -12.14
N LEU A 105 9.82 -8.23 -11.37
CA LEU A 105 11.17 -8.41 -11.86
C LEU A 105 11.47 -9.91 -12.06
N SER A 106 12.02 -10.26 -13.22
CA SER A 106 12.57 -11.58 -13.46
C SER A 106 13.88 -11.77 -12.70
N THR A 107 14.05 -12.90 -12.03
CA THR A 107 15.31 -13.22 -11.33
C THR A 107 16.38 -13.73 -12.28
N ALA A 108 16.05 -13.96 -13.54
CA ALA A 108 17.01 -14.34 -14.58
C ALA A 108 17.84 -13.13 -15.08
N GLY A 109 17.47 -11.90 -14.69
CA GLY A 109 18.17 -10.69 -15.11
C GLY A 109 17.80 -10.20 -16.51
N ASP A 110 16.73 -10.74 -17.10
CA ASP A 110 16.22 -10.40 -18.43
C ASP A 110 15.19 -9.28 -18.41
N GLY A 111 15.02 -8.62 -17.27
CA GLY A 111 14.14 -7.46 -17.13
C GLY A 111 12.89 -7.72 -16.29
N LEU A 112 11.85 -6.93 -16.55
CA LEU A 112 10.54 -7.16 -15.95
C LEU A 112 9.87 -8.38 -16.63
N ARG A 113 9.01 -9.07 -15.86
CA ARG A 113 8.21 -10.14 -16.40
C ARG A 113 7.21 -9.60 -17.42
N GLU A 114 7.20 -10.19 -18.60
CA GLU A 114 6.20 -9.89 -19.62
C GLU A 114 4.80 -10.31 -19.14
N VAL A 115 3.83 -9.44 -19.38
CA VAL A 115 2.41 -9.69 -19.07
C VAL A 115 1.56 -9.55 -20.31
N ARG A 116 0.47 -10.33 -20.36
CA ARG A 116 -0.51 -10.24 -21.43
C ARG A 116 -1.29 -8.93 -21.34
N LEU A 117 -1.38 -8.21 -22.47
CA LEU A 117 -2.29 -7.10 -22.64
C LEU A 117 -3.48 -7.49 -23.50
N SER A 118 -4.64 -6.97 -23.17
CA SER A 118 -5.91 -7.25 -23.87
C SER A 118 -6.44 -5.97 -24.52
N TYR A 119 -7.09 -6.12 -25.67
CA TYR A 119 -7.62 -5.00 -26.47
C TYR A 119 -9.06 -5.29 -26.89
N GLN A 120 -9.88 -4.25 -26.94
CA GLN A 120 -11.24 -4.32 -27.46
C GLN A 120 -11.30 -4.19 -29.01
N SER A 121 -10.17 -4.28 -29.69
CA SER A 121 -10.03 -4.34 -31.14
C SER A 121 -9.50 -5.71 -31.58
N THR A 122 -9.71 -6.08 -32.83
CA THR A 122 -9.28 -7.38 -33.36
C THR A 122 -7.79 -7.47 -33.71
N ASN A 123 -7.08 -6.34 -33.69
CA ASN A 123 -5.71 -6.22 -34.22
C ASN A 123 -4.70 -5.68 -33.17
N CYS A 124 -4.99 -5.81 -31.91
CA CYS A 124 -4.14 -5.36 -30.82
C CYS A 124 -3.77 -3.85 -30.86
N THR A 125 -4.71 -3.03 -31.29
CA THR A 125 -4.53 -1.56 -31.32
C THR A 125 -5.52 -0.88 -30.40
N GLY A 126 -5.29 0.40 -30.11
CA GLY A 126 -6.12 1.20 -29.20
C GLY A 126 -5.70 1.09 -27.75
N GLN A 127 -6.66 1.22 -26.85
CA GLN A 127 -6.40 1.22 -25.41
C GLN A 127 -6.06 -0.20 -24.92
N PRO A 128 -4.84 -0.44 -24.39
CA PRO A 128 -4.50 -1.70 -23.76
C PRO A 128 -5.08 -1.81 -22.35
N TYR A 129 -5.44 -3.02 -21.97
CA TYR A 129 -5.95 -3.40 -20.67
C TYR A 129 -5.17 -4.56 -20.07
N LEU A 130 -4.99 -4.54 -18.77
CA LEU A 130 -4.39 -5.60 -17.98
C LEU A 130 -5.47 -6.27 -17.12
N ALA A 131 -5.54 -7.60 -17.14
CA ALA A 131 -6.40 -8.36 -16.24
C ALA A 131 -5.76 -8.41 -14.84
N ILE A 132 -6.47 -7.94 -13.82
CA ILE A 132 -5.97 -7.91 -12.41
C ILE A 132 -5.87 -9.32 -11.83
N ALA A 133 -6.70 -10.26 -12.30
CA ALA A 133 -6.64 -11.66 -11.85
C ALA A 133 -5.22 -12.26 -12.00
N ASP A 134 -4.46 -11.78 -12.99
CA ASP A 134 -3.07 -12.18 -13.21
C ASP A 134 -2.07 -11.54 -12.24
N MET A 135 -2.47 -10.50 -11.48
CA MET A 135 -1.56 -9.61 -10.76
C MET A 135 -1.86 -9.36 -9.28
N ASN A 136 -2.91 -9.88 -8.69
CA ASN A 136 -3.40 -9.56 -7.35
C ASN A 136 -4.10 -8.16 -7.25
N PRO A 137 -5.30 -8.07 -6.66
CA PRO A 137 -6.10 -6.83 -6.55
C PRO A 137 -5.40 -5.67 -5.78
N VAL A 138 -4.36 -5.96 -5.00
CA VAL A 138 -3.57 -4.93 -4.31
C VAL A 138 -2.75 -4.10 -5.30
N ALA A 139 -2.26 -4.72 -6.39
CA ALA A 139 -1.45 -4.02 -7.39
C ALA A 139 -2.21 -2.89 -8.11
N ALA A 140 -3.51 -3.05 -8.33
CA ALA A 140 -4.33 -2.01 -8.93
C ALA A 140 -4.50 -0.77 -8.04
N ARG A 141 -4.33 -0.91 -6.72
CA ARG A 141 -4.43 0.21 -5.77
C ARG A 141 -3.13 1.00 -5.62
N GLN A 142 -1.99 0.38 -5.89
CA GLN A 142 -0.66 0.97 -5.66
C GLN A 142 0.02 1.50 -6.92
N GLY A 143 -0.61 1.34 -8.10
CA GLY A 143 0.07 1.59 -9.36
C GLY A 143 1.01 0.43 -9.74
N LEU A 144 1.27 0.29 -11.02
CA LEU A 144 1.97 -0.86 -11.57
C LEU A 144 2.80 -0.46 -12.77
N VAL A 145 4.03 -1.00 -12.86
CA VAL A 145 4.86 -0.99 -14.08
C VAL A 145 5.00 -2.42 -14.58
N ILE A 146 4.72 -2.61 -15.85
CA ILE A 146 4.74 -3.90 -16.53
C ILE A 146 5.45 -3.78 -17.88
N TRP A 147 5.84 -4.91 -18.41
CA TRP A 147 6.48 -5.02 -19.71
C TRP A 147 5.62 -5.82 -20.70
N ASN A 148 5.61 -5.38 -21.95
CA ASN A 148 5.06 -6.11 -23.08
C ASN A 148 5.75 -5.66 -24.38
N ASP A 149 6.01 -6.60 -25.29
CA ASP A 149 6.72 -6.35 -26.56
C ASP A 149 5.86 -5.69 -27.65
N THR A 150 4.75 -5.10 -27.31
CA THR A 150 3.84 -4.43 -28.25
C THR A 150 3.61 -2.99 -27.79
N PRO A 151 3.65 -1.96 -28.63
CA PRO A 151 3.78 -1.98 -30.11
C PRO A 151 5.21 -2.14 -30.61
N ALA A 152 6.20 -2.09 -29.73
CA ALA A 152 7.61 -2.27 -30.04
C ALA A 152 8.25 -3.17 -29.00
N PRO A 153 9.38 -3.84 -29.31
CA PRO A 153 10.15 -4.57 -28.31
C PRO A 153 10.47 -3.69 -27.10
N ASP A 154 10.51 -4.30 -25.93
CA ASP A 154 10.89 -3.66 -24.65
C ASP A 154 9.99 -2.48 -24.24
N THR A 155 8.72 -2.47 -24.64
CA THR A 155 7.79 -1.41 -24.24
C THR A 155 7.32 -1.62 -22.82
N LEU A 156 7.58 -0.63 -21.95
CA LEU A 156 6.98 -0.57 -20.63
C LEU A 156 5.59 0.07 -20.69
N TYR A 157 4.73 -0.40 -19.80
CA TYR A 157 3.43 0.19 -19.54
C TYR A 157 3.28 0.48 -18.06
N TYR A 158 2.41 1.41 -17.72
CA TYR A 158 2.04 1.67 -16.34
C TYR A 158 0.53 1.80 -16.15
N ALA A 159 0.04 1.42 -14.98
CA ALA A 159 -1.27 1.77 -14.47
C ALA A 159 -1.11 2.67 -13.25
N GLN A 160 -1.85 3.76 -13.18
CA GLN A 160 -1.81 4.66 -12.02
C GLN A 160 -2.48 4.01 -10.81
N ALA A 161 -2.03 4.40 -9.61
CA ALA A 161 -2.70 4.03 -8.37
C ALA A 161 -4.16 4.51 -8.38
N GLY A 162 -5.07 3.62 -7.96
CA GLY A 162 -6.50 3.93 -7.92
C GLY A 162 -7.19 3.96 -9.28
N THR A 163 -6.55 3.46 -10.35
CA THR A 163 -7.20 3.30 -11.66
C THR A 163 -8.49 2.49 -11.53
N VAL A 164 -9.54 2.94 -12.22
CA VAL A 164 -10.86 2.28 -12.22
C VAL A 164 -10.74 0.88 -12.80
N ILE A 165 -11.31 -0.09 -12.09
CA ILE A 165 -11.43 -1.46 -12.55
C ILE A 165 -12.67 -1.55 -13.45
N GLU A 166 -12.50 -2.07 -14.65
CA GLU A 166 -13.55 -2.16 -15.66
C GLU A 166 -13.79 -3.61 -16.09
N ASN A 167 -15.01 -3.90 -16.53
CA ASN A 167 -15.32 -5.15 -17.20
C ASN A 167 -15.17 -4.92 -18.70
N ILE A 168 -14.37 -5.73 -19.36
CA ILE A 168 -14.15 -5.65 -20.79
C ILE A 168 -14.42 -7.00 -21.49
N THR A 169 -14.74 -6.92 -22.77
CA THR A 169 -14.74 -8.10 -23.66
C THR A 169 -13.65 -7.89 -24.68
N PRO A 170 -12.47 -8.50 -24.51
CA PRO A 170 -11.38 -8.34 -25.45
C PRO A 170 -11.66 -9.11 -26.74
N GLU A 171 -11.24 -8.55 -27.86
CA GLU A 171 -11.24 -9.20 -29.19
C GLU A 171 -9.83 -9.68 -29.59
N SER A 172 -8.80 -9.07 -29.00
CA SER A 172 -7.41 -9.49 -29.16
C SER A 172 -6.57 -9.33 -27.92
N SER A 173 -5.41 -9.99 -27.89
CA SER A 173 -4.42 -9.87 -26.82
C SER A 173 -3.00 -10.01 -27.37
N THR A 174 -2.03 -9.41 -26.66
CA THR A 174 -0.59 -9.51 -26.98
C THR A 174 0.17 -10.22 -25.87
N LEU A 175 1.10 -11.10 -26.27
CA LEU A 175 2.12 -11.71 -25.43
C LEU A 175 3.29 -12.12 -26.33
N GLY A 176 4.54 -11.85 -25.91
CA GLY A 176 5.74 -12.15 -26.73
C GLY A 176 5.76 -11.40 -28.05
N GLY A 177 5.27 -10.17 -28.11
CA GLY A 177 5.17 -9.39 -29.34
C GLY A 177 4.14 -9.92 -30.35
N VAL A 178 3.39 -10.97 -30.01
CA VAL A 178 2.43 -11.62 -30.92
C VAL A 178 1.01 -11.18 -30.60
N CYS A 179 0.31 -10.65 -31.59
CA CYS A 179 -1.12 -10.37 -31.52
C CYS A 179 -1.93 -11.63 -31.83
N SER A 180 -2.83 -11.99 -30.93
CA SER A 180 -3.70 -13.15 -31.03
C SER A 180 -5.15 -12.74 -30.77
N THR A 181 -6.10 -13.46 -31.39
CA THR A 181 -7.51 -13.30 -31.03
C THR A 181 -7.74 -13.67 -29.58
N ALA A 182 -8.56 -12.87 -28.88
CA ALA A 182 -9.00 -13.14 -27.53
C ALA A 182 -10.52 -13.29 -27.55
N SER A 183 -11.02 -14.03 -26.56
CA SER A 183 -12.46 -14.18 -26.34
C SER A 183 -12.73 -14.39 -24.83
N GLY A 184 -13.95 -14.05 -24.44
CA GLY A 184 -14.37 -14.14 -23.04
C GLY A 184 -14.29 -12.79 -22.31
N ALA A 185 -15.17 -12.60 -21.35
CA ALA A 185 -15.20 -11.39 -20.54
C ALA A 185 -14.07 -11.40 -19.51
N ILE A 186 -13.41 -10.26 -19.33
CA ILE A 186 -12.51 -9.98 -18.21
C ILE A 186 -13.25 -9.07 -17.25
N THR A 187 -13.54 -9.56 -16.05
CA THR A 187 -14.34 -8.85 -15.05
C THR A 187 -13.54 -7.81 -14.27
N ASP A 188 -12.23 -7.93 -14.27
CA ASP A 188 -11.33 -7.09 -13.49
C ASP A 188 -10.17 -6.62 -14.35
N ALA A 189 -10.40 -5.64 -15.20
CA ALA A 189 -9.40 -5.06 -16.09
C ALA A 189 -9.06 -3.63 -15.68
N VAL A 190 -7.81 -3.23 -15.81
CA VAL A 190 -7.34 -1.85 -15.66
C VAL A 190 -6.75 -1.35 -16.96
N LYS A 191 -7.00 -0.07 -17.28
CA LYS A 191 -6.31 0.63 -18.36
C LYS A 191 -4.84 0.78 -18.02
N VAL A 192 -3.99 0.50 -19.01
CA VAL A 192 -2.55 0.78 -18.91
C VAL A 192 -2.14 1.75 -20.00
N HIS A 193 -1.10 2.51 -19.73
CA HIS A 193 -0.54 3.53 -20.61
C HIS A 193 0.91 3.19 -20.92
N ILE A 194 1.41 3.62 -22.09
CA ILE A 194 2.85 3.52 -22.38
C ILE A 194 3.61 4.28 -21.30
N ASN A 195 4.69 3.70 -20.81
CA ASN A 195 5.46 4.23 -19.71
C ASN A 195 6.06 5.59 -20.02
N GLU A 196 5.91 6.49 -19.06
CA GLU A 196 6.54 7.79 -19.04
C GLU A 196 7.55 7.81 -17.87
N PRO A 197 8.88 7.79 -18.12
CA PRO A 197 9.88 7.78 -17.06
C PRO A 197 9.75 8.95 -16.08
N ALA A 198 9.19 10.08 -16.53
CA ALA A 198 8.89 11.22 -15.65
C ALA A 198 7.83 10.92 -14.59
N ILE A 199 6.97 9.91 -14.85
CA ILE A 199 5.89 9.47 -13.92
C ILE A 199 6.37 8.30 -13.07
N THR A 200 6.92 7.28 -13.70
CA THR A 200 7.28 6.02 -13.03
C THR A 200 8.70 6.00 -12.47
N GLY A 201 9.55 6.92 -12.89
CA GLY A 201 10.95 7.02 -12.50
C GLY A 201 11.86 5.93 -13.08
N VAL A 202 11.33 5.09 -14.00
CA VAL A 202 12.08 3.93 -14.52
C VAL A 202 11.96 3.77 -16.04
N THR A 203 12.99 3.13 -16.60
CA THR A 203 13.07 2.68 -17.98
C THR A 203 13.30 1.16 -18.02
N GLN A 204 13.16 0.51 -19.15
CA GLN A 204 13.40 -0.93 -19.30
C GLN A 204 14.85 -1.29 -18.94
N SER A 205 15.83 -0.49 -19.33
CA SER A 205 17.25 -0.75 -19.02
C SER A 205 17.57 -0.79 -17.53
N ASP A 206 16.70 -0.23 -16.69
CA ASP A 206 16.86 -0.25 -15.23
C ASP A 206 16.69 -1.65 -14.62
N PHE A 207 16.12 -2.59 -15.38
CA PHE A 207 15.77 -3.92 -14.90
C PHE A 207 16.56 -5.05 -15.57
N ILE A 208 17.43 -4.74 -16.54
CA ILE A 208 18.28 -5.72 -17.23
C ILE A 208 19.63 -5.79 -16.51
N GLY A 209 20.03 -6.99 -16.07
CA GLY A 209 21.33 -7.22 -15.40
C GLY A 209 21.24 -8.19 -14.24
N GLU A 210 22.32 -8.35 -13.51
CA GLU A 210 22.39 -9.26 -12.38
C GLU A 210 21.49 -8.80 -11.22
N VAL A 211 20.53 -9.65 -10.84
CA VAL A 211 19.59 -9.38 -9.75
C VAL A 211 20.15 -9.89 -8.44
N SER A 212 20.26 -9.01 -7.45
CA SER A 212 20.67 -9.36 -6.09
C SER A 212 19.72 -8.76 -5.04
N ILE A 213 19.68 -9.39 -3.88
CA ILE A 213 18.85 -8.97 -2.74
C ILE A 213 19.79 -8.67 -1.57
N GLY A 214 19.58 -7.52 -0.92
CA GLY A 214 20.42 -7.07 0.19
C GLY A 214 19.64 -6.26 1.21
N PHE A 215 20.28 -6.00 2.37
CA PHE A 215 19.76 -5.18 3.46
C PHE A 215 20.40 -3.81 3.45
#